data_7700b82ea3db2f2d381c2853a5f5e787
#
_entry.id   7700b82ea3db2f2d381c2853a5f5e787
#
_cell.length_a   1.000
_cell.length_b   1.000
_cell.length_c   1.000
_cell.angle_alpha   90.00
_cell.angle_beta   90.00
_cell.angle_gamma   90.00
#
_symmetry.space_group_name_H-M   'P 1'
#
loop_
_entity.id
_entity.type
_entity.pdbx_description
1 polymer ?
#
loop_
_entity_poly.entity_id
_entity_poly.type
_entity_poly.pdbx_seq_one_letter_code
_entity_poly.pdbx_strand_id
1 'polypeptide(L)'
;EGSKLDERAAYISVVSAVGSTYFNIINLDKMITLQEQIVKIRQEIYDLMLASNKEGLTSTADTVKANKALVQGQTDLIELKKQREQLLHQMCVLIGESPENANTLKRTSLDDVNYQLAVPSQIPSEIITQRPDYMRAELMVEKAGIDVKVAKKEFLPSINILGGALFNAGDLGSLFTTKNMLLGLGGGLMTPLFQGGSLIANLRLKKATYERILQDYYKTNLTAIQEVNDALVASKLDKEKMLQTTKQYNLEKSDYKYNEHKYDQGTISKLDLIQYQENLLTIEKLVAQQKVECMTDAISLYKATGSKPYDYVN
;
A
#
# COMPACT_ATOMS: atom_id res chain seq x y z
N GLU A 1 21.70 -12.23 -6.15
CA GLU A 1 20.37 -12.20 -6.82
C GLU A 1 19.25 -11.91 -5.83
N GLY A 2 19.09 -12.68 -4.73
CA GLY A 2 18.03 -12.49 -3.76
C GLY A 2 17.93 -11.07 -3.22
N SER A 3 19.05 -10.39 -2.96
CA SER A 3 19.08 -9.00 -2.47
C SER A 3 18.52 -7.98 -3.47
N LYS A 4 18.71 -8.20 -4.78
CA LYS A 4 18.11 -7.36 -5.83
C LYS A 4 16.60 -7.54 -5.92
N LEU A 5 16.12 -8.76 -5.66
CA LEU A 5 14.67 -9.04 -5.60
C LEU A 5 14.03 -8.40 -4.37
N ASP A 6 14.73 -8.40 -3.22
CA ASP A 6 14.28 -7.70 -2.01
C ASP A 6 14.19 -6.18 -2.24
N GLU A 7 15.19 -5.59 -2.90
CA GLU A 7 15.18 -4.17 -3.29
C GLU A 7 14.00 -3.84 -4.20
N ARG A 8 13.76 -4.65 -5.23
CA ARG A 8 12.62 -4.47 -6.15
C ARG A 8 11.28 -4.58 -5.43
N ALA A 9 11.12 -5.56 -4.54
CA ALA A 9 9.90 -5.72 -3.74
C ALA A 9 9.66 -4.51 -2.81
N ALA A 10 10.73 -4.02 -2.16
CA ALA A 10 10.67 -2.83 -1.32
C ALA A 10 10.30 -1.59 -2.14
N TYR A 11 10.91 -1.39 -3.31
CA TYR A 11 10.58 -0.29 -4.22
C TYR A 11 9.10 -0.27 -4.61
N ILE A 12 8.56 -1.42 -5.08
CA ILE A 12 7.14 -1.54 -5.44
C ILE A 12 6.24 -1.21 -4.25
N SER A 13 6.60 -1.70 -3.06
CA SER A 13 5.83 -1.45 -1.84
C SER A 13 5.83 0.03 -1.44
N VAL A 14 6.98 0.70 -1.49
CA VAL A 14 7.11 2.13 -1.17
C VAL A 14 6.35 2.99 -2.18
N VAL A 15 6.54 2.75 -3.49
CA VAL A 15 5.84 3.50 -4.55
C VAL A 15 4.32 3.34 -4.42
N SER A 16 3.85 2.12 -4.15
CA SER A 16 2.42 1.87 -3.93
C SER A 16 1.90 2.56 -2.68
N ALA A 17 2.66 2.57 -1.59
CA ALA A 17 2.30 3.25 -0.35
C ALA A 17 2.24 4.78 -0.55
N VAL A 18 3.23 5.37 -1.24
CA VAL A 18 3.25 6.80 -1.59
C VAL A 18 2.02 7.17 -2.42
N GLY A 19 1.72 6.41 -3.48
CA GLY A 19 0.57 6.67 -4.34
C GLY A 19 -0.76 6.58 -3.60
N SER A 20 -0.98 5.52 -2.82
CA SER A 20 -2.21 5.33 -2.03
C SER A 20 -2.35 6.42 -0.96
N THR A 21 -1.27 6.76 -0.25
CA THR A 21 -1.28 7.84 0.75
C THR A 21 -1.60 9.19 0.10
N TYR A 22 -1.01 9.49 -1.07
CA TYR A 22 -1.28 10.71 -1.80
C TYR A 22 -2.77 10.86 -2.19
N PHE A 23 -3.35 9.81 -2.78
CA PHE A 23 -4.77 9.84 -3.14
C PHE A 23 -5.69 9.96 -1.94
N ASN A 24 -5.35 9.33 -0.82
CA ASN A 24 -6.11 9.49 0.42
C ASN A 24 -5.99 10.91 1.00
N ILE A 25 -4.85 11.58 0.88
CA ILE A 25 -4.68 12.98 1.33
C ILE A 25 -5.56 13.91 0.50
N ILE A 26 -5.53 13.83 -0.83
CA ILE A 26 -6.36 14.70 -1.70
C ILE A 26 -7.86 14.38 -1.56
N ASN A 27 -8.22 13.13 -1.22
CA ASN A 27 -9.58 12.80 -0.81
C ASN A 27 -9.99 13.54 0.46
N LEU A 28 -9.14 13.50 1.50
CA LEU A 28 -9.44 14.21 2.75
C LEU A 28 -9.52 15.73 2.55
N ASP A 29 -8.69 16.32 1.69
CA ASP A 29 -8.80 17.75 1.35
C ASP A 29 -10.18 18.05 0.73
N LYS A 30 -10.69 17.21 -0.19
CA LYS A 30 -12.03 17.35 -0.76
C LYS A 30 -13.13 17.13 0.29
N MET A 31 -12.98 16.09 1.13
CA MET A 31 -13.92 15.78 2.22
C MET A 31 -14.02 16.92 3.24
N ILE A 32 -12.90 17.54 3.59
CA ILE A 32 -12.87 18.72 4.49
C ILE A 32 -13.63 19.88 3.85
N THR A 33 -13.38 20.17 2.59
CA THR A 33 -14.08 21.25 1.86
C THR A 33 -15.60 21.05 1.86
N LEU A 34 -16.06 19.82 1.58
CA LEU A 34 -17.49 19.49 1.59
C LEU A 34 -18.07 19.50 3.01
N GLN A 35 -17.31 19.05 3.99
CA GLN A 35 -17.74 19.07 5.39
C GLN A 35 -17.86 20.51 5.93
N GLU A 36 -16.97 21.42 5.54
CA GLU A 36 -17.07 22.84 5.88
C GLU A 36 -18.36 23.47 5.32
N GLN A 37 -18.77 23.08 4.12
CA GLN A 37 -20.04 23.50 3.55
C GLN A 37 -21.23 22.92 4.33
N ILE A 38 -21.19 21.64 4.73
CA ILE A 38 -22.22 21.01 5.55
C ILE A 38 -22.33 21.71 6.93
N VAL A 39 -21.21 22.02 7.56
CA VAL A 39 -21.21 22.75 8.85
C VAL A 39 -21.85 24.13 8.69
N LYS A 40 -21.54 24.85 7.60
CA LYS A 40 -22.17 26.14 7.30
C LYS A 40 -23.68 26.02 7.13
N ILE A 41 -24.14 25.01 6.38
CA ILE A 41 -25.56 24.72 6.19
C ILE A 41 -26.25 24.41 7.53
N ARG A 42 -25.63 23.57 8.36
CA ARG A 42 -26.18 23.22 9.69
C ARG A 42 -26.22 24.41 10.63
N GLN A 43 -25.27 25.33 10.52
CA GLN A 43 -25.31 26.61 11.24
C GLN A 43 -26.53 27.44 10.80
N GLU A 44 -26.77 27.58 9.50
CA GLU A 44 -27.94 28.29 8.99
C GLU A 44 -29.26 27.68 9.47
N ILE A 45 -29.36 26.33 9.48
CA ILE A 45 -30.54 25.61 10.04
C ILE A 45 -30.73 25.95 11.53
N TYR A 46 -29.65 25.88 12.32
CA TYR A 46 -29.72 26.18 13.73
C TYR A 46 -30.18 27.62 14.00
N ASP A 47 -29.62 28.59 13.26
CA ASP A 47 -29.96 29.99 13.38
C ASP A 47 -31.44 30.25 13.03
N LEU A 48 -31.96 29.63 11.97
CA LEU A 48 -33.37 29.69 11.58
C LEU A 48 -34.27 29.09 12.66
N MET A 49 -33.91 27.91 13.21
CA MET A 49 -34.68 27.26 14.28
C MET A 49 -34.68 28.11 15.57
N LEU A 50 -33.54 28.71 15.89
CA LEU A 50 -33.44 29.58 17.07
C LEU A 50 -34.29 30.84 16.92
N ALA A 51 -34.32 31.45 15.76
CA ALA A 51 -35.14 32.62 15.48
C ALA A 51 -36.66 32.25 15.52
N SER A 52 -37.05 31.15 14.85
CA SER A 52 -38.41 30.67 14.87
C SER A 52 -38.92 30.25 16.26
N ASN A 53 -38.05 29.72 17.09
CA ASN A 53 -38.38 29.37 18.48
C ASN A 53 -38.63 30.61 19.34
N LYS A 54 -37.89 31.70 19.14
CA LYS A 54 -38.09 32.98 19.83
C LYS A 54 -39.47 33.58 19.50
N GLU A 55 -39.92 33.38 18.28
CA GLU A 55 -41.26 33.81 17.81
C GLU A 55 -42.36 32.81 18.17
N GLY A 56 -42.06 31.71 18.87
CA GLY A 56 -43.02 30.68 19.26
C GLY A 56 -43.50 29.78 18.11
N LEU A 57 -42.83 29.84 16.95
CA LEU A 57 -43.22 29.08 15.73
C LEU A 57 -42.67 27.67 15.70
N THR A 58 -41.59 27.37 16.47
CA THR A 58 -40.99 26.03 16.56
C THR A 58 -40.75 25.63 18.00
N SER A 59 -40.61 24.34 18.27
CA SER A 59 -40.36 23.84 19.62
C SER A 59 -38.89 24.00 20.02
N THR A 60 -38.62 24.10 21.33
CA THR A 60 -37.26 24.05 21.91
C THR A 60 -36.58 22.73 21.55
N ALA A 61 -37.34 21.62 21.41
CA ALA A 61 -36.81 20.32 21.00
C ALA A 61 -36.21 20.36 19.58
N ASP A 62 -36.84 21.05 18.64
CA ASP A 62 -36.34 21.21 17.25
C ASP A 62 -35.07 22.04 17.22
N THR A 63 -34.98 23.12 18.01
CA THR A 63 -33.75 23.93 18.15
C THR A 63 -32.61 23.08 18.73
N VAL A 64 -32.88 22.28 19.76
CA VAL A 64 -31.87 21.36 20.33
C VAL A 64 -31.42 20.31 19.32
N LYS A 65 -32.34 19.77 18.52
CA LYS A 65 -32.02 18.81 17.44
C LYS A 65 -31.11 19.44 16.40
N ALA A 66 -31.40 20.66 15.95
CA ALA A 66 -30.57 21.40 14.99
C ALA A 66 -29.17 21.67 15.54
N ASN A 67 -29.06 22.07 16.82
CA ASN A 67 -27.79 22.30 17.49
C ASN A 67 -26.96 21.00 17.59
N LYS A 68 -27.57 19.88 17.95
CA LYS A 68 -26.89 18.58 17.96
C LYS A 68 -26.31 18.21 16.59
N ALA A 69 -27.08 18.43 15.50
CA ALA A 69 -26.59 18.18 14.14
C ALA A 69 -25.41 19.09 13.78
N LEU A 70 -25.44 20.36 14.16
CA LEU A 70 -24.32 21.31 13.99
C LEU A 70 -23.07 20.83 14.72
N VAL A 71 -23.19 20.55 16.03
CA VAL A 71 -22.05 20.08 16.84
C VAL A 71 -21.46 18.78 16.29
N GLN A 72 -22.31 17.86 15.83
CA GLN A 72 -21.84 16.63 15.17
C GLN A 72 -21.06 16.95 13.89
N GLY A 73 -21.55 17.86 13.04
CA GLY A 73 -20.84 18.28 11.83
C GLY A 73 -19.49 18.92 12.11
N GLN A 74 -19.39 19.73 13.17
CA GLN A 74 -18.13 20.33 13.64
C GLN A 74 -17.14 19.25 14.14
N THR A 75 -17.64 18.27 14.89
CA THR A 75 -16.85 17.13 15.37
C THR A 75 -16.30 16.32 14.22
N ASP A 76 -17.12 16.00 13.22
CA ASP A 76 -16.70 15.27 12.01
C ASP A 76 -15.63 16.05 11.25
N LEU A 77 -15.75 17.38 11.15
CA LEU A 77 -14.73 18.24 10.51
C LEU A 77 -13.39 18.18 11.23
N ILE A 78 -13.40 18.21 12.57
CA ILE A 78 -12.17 18.10 13.38
C ILE A 78 -11.50 16.75 13.14
N GLU A 79 -12.29 15.66 13.10
CA GLU A 79 -11.75 14.32 12.85
C GLU A 79 -11.14 14.19 11.45
N LEU A 80 -11.78 14.74 10.41
CA LEU A 80 -11.21 14.76 9.05
C LEU A 80 -9.90 15.54 8.99
N LYS A 81 -9.82 16.70 9.66
CA LYS A 81 -8.59 17.51 9.74
C LYS A 81 -7.47 16.73 10.44
N LYS A 82 -7.77 16.04 11.54
CA LYS A 82 -6.80 15.19 12.24
C LYS A 82 -6.29 14.05 11.36
N GLN A 83 -7.18 13.34 10.66
CA GLN A 83 -6.80 12.25 9.76
C GLN A 83 -5.91 12.76 8.62
N ARG A 84 -6.21 13.93 8.05
CA ARG A 84 -5.36 14.56 7.03
C ARG A 84 -3.94 14.83 7.55
N GLU A 85 -3.80 15.44 8.73
CA GLU A 85 -2.47 15.70 9.32
C GLU A 85 -1.69 14.40 9.54
N GLN A 86 -2.35 13.36 10.03
CA GLN A 86 -1.71 12.04 10.22
C GLN A 86 -1.20 11.45 8.90
N LEU A 87 -1.98 11.53 7.82
CA LEU A 87 -1.55 11.05 6.50
C LEU A 87 -0.44 11.93 5.90
N LEU A 88 -0.45 13.24 6.15
CA LEU A 88 0.64 14.13 5.74
C LEU A 88 1.96 13.78 6.44
N HIS A 89 1.92 13.49 7.74
CA HIS A 89 3.09 13.00 8.47
C HIS A 89 3.58 11.66 7.93
N GLN A 90 2.67 10.74 7.64
CA GLN A 90 3.01 9.44 7.02
C GLN A 90 3.65 9.63 5.64
N MET A 91 3.13 10.55 4.82
CA MET A 91 3.71 10.87 3.52
C MET A 91 5.15 11.39 3.66
N CYS A 92 5.40 12.30 4.59
CA CYS A 92 6.77 12.80 4.84
C CYS A 92 7.73 11.65 5.16
N VAL A 93 7.33 10.72 6.04
CA VAL A 93 8.15 9.55 6.36
C VAL A 93 8.41 8.68 5.12
N LEU A 94 7.40 8.45 4.27
CA LEU A 94 7.53 7.64 3.06
C LEU A 94 8.49 8.25 2.03
N ILE A 95 8.58 9.58 1.95
CA ILE A 95 9.48 10.29 1.02
C ILE A 95 10.82 10.67 1.67
N GLY A 96 11.05 10.32 2.93
CA GLY A 96 12.29 10.59 3.67
C GLY A 96 12.43 12.02 4.18
N GLU A 97 11.31 12.73 4.32
CA GLU A 97 11.25 14.11 4.85
C GLU A 97 10.85 14.13 6.34
N SER A 98 11.17 15.22 7.04
CA SER A 98 10.68 15.43 8.40
C SER A 98 9.19 15.70 8.40
N PRO A 99 8.39 15.12 9.33
CA PRO A 99 6.98 15.44 9.48
C PRO A 99 6.67 16.93 9.68
N GLU A 100 7.62 17.73 10.17
CA GLU A 100 7.50 19.18 10.30
C GLU A 100 7.31 19.89 8.94
N ASN A 101 7.77 19.27 7.85
CA ASN A 101 7.65 19.77 6.49
C ASN A 101 6.31 19.39 5.81
N ALA A 102 5.38 18.75 6.52
CA ALA A 102 4.12 18.25 5.99
C ALA A 102 3.31 19.33 5.23
N ASN A 103 3.32 20.57 5.71
CA ASN A 103 2.59 21.69 5.11
C ASN A 103 3.21 22.20 3.80
N THR A 104 4.44 21.81 3.45
CA THR A 104 5.12 22.24 2.21
C THR A 104 4.76 21.35 1.01
N LEU A 105 4.11 20.21 1.26
CA LEU A 105 3.74 19.25 0.21
C LEU A 105 2.70 19.85 -0.74
N LYS A 106 3.09 20.00 -2.02
CA LYS A 106 2.17 20.44 -3.07
C LYS A 106 1.18 19.31 -3.40
N ARG A 107 -0.09 19.69 -3.46
CA ARG A 107 -1.19 18.75 -3.77
C ARG A 107 -2.05 19.31 -4.89
N THR A 108 -2.53 18.40 -5.73
CA THR A 108 -3.51 18.71 -6.78
C THR A 108 -4.92 18.51 -6.22
N SER A 109 -5.89 19.26 -6.70
CA SER A 109 -7.29 18.99 -6.34
C SER A 109 -7.74 17.63 -6.88
N LEU A 110 -8.55 16.90 -6.09
CA LEU A 110 -9.14 15.63 -6.55
C LEU A 110 -10.01 15.83 -7.81
N ASP A 111 -10.60 17.01 -7.98
CA ASP A 111 -11.44 17.32 -9.13
C ASP A 111 -10.61 17.43 -10.44
N ASP A 112 -9.34 17.84 -10.34
CA ASP A 112 -8.42 17.97 -11.49
C ASP A 112 -7.78 16.65 -11.91
N VAL A 113 -7.91 15.60 -11.08
CA VAL A 113 -7.35 14.29 -11.41
C VAL A 113 -8.26 13.60 -12.43
N ASN A 114 -7.75 13.44 -13.66
CA ASN A 114 -8.44 12.68 -14.69
C ASN A 114 -8.16 11.18 -14.48
N TYR A 115 -9.19 10.44 -14.06
CA TYR A 115 -9.11 8.99 -13.87
C TYR A 115 -9.73 8.27 -15.07
N GLN A 116 -8.89 7.74 -15.94
CA GLN A 116 -9.28 6.88 -17.06
C GLN A 116 -8.43 5.61 -17.07
N LEU A 117 -8.58 4.77 -16.05
CA LEU A 117 -7.85 3.51 -16.05
C LEU A 117 -8.64 2.43 -16.79
N ALA A 118 -8.03 1.87 -17.85
CA ALA A 118 -8.51 0.63 -18.44
C ALA A 118 -8.08 -0.53 -17.52
N VAL A 119 -9.05 -1.14 -16.85
CA VAL A 119 -8.79 -2.36 -16.06
C VAL A 119 -8.74 -3.54 -17.02
N PRO A 120 -7.65 -4.31 -17.09
CA PRO A 120 -7.58 -5.50 -17.93
C PRO A 120 -8.63 -6.51 -17.46
N SER A 121 -9.31 -7.16 -18.40
CA SER A 121 -10.31 -8.17 -18.10
C SER A 121 -9.72 -9.47 -17.55
N GLN A 122 -8.45 -9.74 -17.88
CA GLN A 122 -7.69 -10.91 -17.46
C GLN A 122 -6.22 -10.56 -17.34
N ILE A 123 -5.53 -11.17 -16.40
CA ILE A 123 -4.08 -11.07 -16.23
C ILE A 123 -3.50 -12.45 -16.48
N PRO A 124 -2.54 -12.60 -17.44
CA PRO A 124 -1.87 -13.86 -17.68
C PRO A 124 -1.17 -14.40 -16.42
N SER A 125 -1.25 -15.70 -16.18
CA SER A 125 -0.62 -16.32 -14.99
C SER A 125 0.90 -16.19 -14.97
N GLU A 126 1.53 -15.97 -16.13
CA GLU A 126 2.98 -15.76 -16.26
C GLU A 126 3.44 -14.50 -15.50
N ILE A 127 2.56 -13.54 -15.26
CA ILE A 127 2.91 -12.32 -14.50
C ILE A 127 3.26 -12.65 -13.05
N ILE A 128 2.62 -13.67 -12.48
CA ILE A 128 2.90 -14.09 -11.10
C ILE A 128 4.35 -14.56 -10.96
N THR A 129 4.88 -15.25 -11.97
CA THR A 129 6.27 -15.75 -11.97
C THR A 129 7.31 -14.64 -12.08
N GLN A 130 6.92 -13.43 -12.51
CA GLN A 130 7.79 -12.26 -12.60
C GLN A 130 7.80 -11.41 -11.31
N ARG A 131 6.98 -11.77 -10.34
CA ARG A 131 6.95 -11.09 -9.03
C ARG A 131 8.27 -11.31 -8.28
N PRO A 132 8.82 -10.26 -7.66
CA PRO A 132 10.07 -10.38 -6.91
C PRO A 132 9.99 -11.36 -5.73
N ASP A 133 8.85 -11.41 -5.04
CA ASP A 133 8.61 -12.30 -3.91
C ASP A 133 8.51 -13.77 -4.35
N TYR A 134 7.86 -14.05 -5.48
CA TYR A 134 7.83 -15.38 -6.09
C TYR A 134 9.23 -15.85 -6.48
N MET A 135 9.97 -15.04 -7.27
CA MET A 135 11.34 -15.35 -7.68
C MET A 135 12.26 -15.56 -6.47
N ARG A 136 12.08 -14.78 -5.44
CA ARG A 136 12.83 -14.91 -4.19
C ARG A 136 12.54 -16.24 -3.49
N ALA A 137 11.27 -16.62 -3.40
CA ALA A 137 10.87 -17.88 -2.79
C ALA A 137 11.42 -19.08 -3.57
N GLU A 138 11.44 -19.02 -4.90
CA GLU A 138 12.05 -20.03 -5.78
C GLU A 138 13.56 -20.18 -5.52
N LEU A 139 14.30 -19.07 -5.46
CA LEU A 139 15.73 -19.09 -5.12
C LEU A 139 16.00 -19.66 -3.72
N MET A 140 15.09 -19.44 -2.76
CA MET A 140 15.23 -20.01 -1.43
C MET A 140 15.05 -21.55 -1.43
N VAL A 141 14.14 -22.09 -2.25
CA VAL A 141 13.97 -23.54 -2.43
C VAL A 141 15.23 -24.13 -3.07
N GLU A 142 15.77 -23.50 -4.11
CA GLU A 142 16.99 -23.92 -4.76
C GLU A 142 18.17 -23.97 -3.78
N LYS A 143 18.38 -22.88 -3.02
CA LYS A 143 19.42 -22.79 -1.98
C LYS A 143 19.27 -23.90 -0.94
N ALA A 144 18.07 -24.13 -0.44
CA ALA A 144 17.83 -25.17 0.57
C ALA A 144 18.10 -26.58 0.00
N GLY A 145 17.80 -26.80 -1.30
CA GLY A 145 18.16 -28.03 -2.01
C GLY A 145 19.67 -28.23 -2.11
N ILE A 146 20.43 -27.16 -2.37
CA ILE A 146 21.91 -27.18 -2.34
C ILE A 146 22.41 -27.49 -0.93
N ASP A 147 21.87 -26.87 0.11
CA ASP A 147 22.24 -27.10 1.50
C ASP A 147 22.07 -28.60 1.89
N VAL A 148 21.00 -29.24 1.45
CA VAL A 148 20.80 -30.69 1.64
C VAL A 148 21.86 -31.51 0.89
N LYS A 149 22.24 -31.12 -0.34
CA LYS A 149 23.30 -31.77 -1.10
C LYS A 149 24.66 -31.62 -0.41
N VAL A 150 24.97 -30.45 0.16
CA VAL A 150 26.19 -30.19 0.94
C VAL A 150 26.21 -31.08 2.16
N ALA A 151 25.13 -31.10 2.97
CA ALA A 151 25.03 -31.95 4.16
C ALA A 151 25.20 -33.46 3.86
N LYS A 152 24.77 -33.93 2.68
CA LYS A 152 25.05 -35.29 2.19
C LYS A 152 26.54 -35.48 1.89
N LYS A 153 27.23 -34.47 1.32
CA LYS A 153 28.64 -34.56 0.97
C LYS A 153 29.56 -34.49 2.21
N GLU A 154 29.10 -33.95 3.33
CA GLU A 154 29.84 -33.96 4.62
C GLU A 154 30.14 -35.35 5.15
N PHE A 155 29.46 -36.39 4.65
CA PHE A 155 29.77 -37.80 4.95
C PHE A 155 30.96 -38.35 4.13
N LEU A 156 31.42 -37.63 3.11
CA LEU A 156 32.54 -38.01 2.24
C LEU A 156 33.87 -37.51 2.82
N PRO A 157 34.98 -38.18 2.51
CA PRO A 157 36.32 -37.67 2.87
C PRO A 157 36.56 -36.27 2.27
N SER A 158 37.03 -35.33 3.11
CA SER A 158 37.47 -33.99 2.66
C SER A 158 38.95 -34.04 2.29
N ILE A 159 39.28 -33.45 1.12
CA ILE A 159 40.63 -33.27 0.65
C ILE A 159 41.03 -31.81 0.91
N ASN A 160 41.97 -31.61 1.81
CA ASN A 160 42.54 -30.28 2.08
C ASN A 160 43.89 -30.15 1.38
N ILE A 161 44.02 -29.19 0.46
CA ILE A 161 45.27 -28.85 -0.19
C ILE A 161 45.75 -27.52 0.38
N LEU A 162 46.88 -27.51 1.03
CA LEU A 162 47.53 -26.33 1.59
C LEU A 162 48.74 -26.00 0.74
N GLY A 163 48.78 -24.81 0.16
CA GLY A 163 49.91 -24.24 -0.51
C GLY A 163 50.37 -22.97 0.20
N GLY A 164 51.65 -22.83 0.49
CA GLY A 164 52.20 -21.62 1.07
C GLY A 164 53.56 -21.29 0.49
N ALA A 165 53.85 -19.99 0.33
CA ALA A 165 55.17 -19.50 0.04
C ALA A 165 55.69 -18.77 1.29
N LEU A 166 56.85 -19.22 1.80
CA LEU A 166 57.55 -18.55 2.89
C LEU A 166 58.81 -17.89 2.33
N PHE A 167 59.02 -16.66 2.69
CA PHE A 167 60.25 -15.94 2.36
C PHE A 167 61.12 -15.85 3.63
N ASN A 168 62.35 -16.36 3.56
CA ASN A 168 63.26 -16.30 4.67
C ASN A 168 64.55 -15.60 4.20
N ALA A 169 64.82 -14.44 4.73
CA ALA A 169 66.02 -13.65 4.37
C ALA A 169 66.67 -13.06 5.61
N GLY A 170 67.99 -12.96 5.56
CA GLY A 170 68.75 -12.34 6.61
C GLY A 170 68.81 -10.80 6.58
N ASP A 171 68.31 -10.21 5.51
CA ASP A 171 68.15 -8.75 5.33
C ASP A 171 66.87 -8.40 4.55
N LEU A 172 66.37 -7.16 4.72
CA LEU A 172 65.17 -6.66 4.10
C LEU A 172 65.24 -6.52 2.55
N GLY A 173 66.43 -6.32 2.01
CA GLY A 173 66.62 -6.12 0.57
C GLY A 173 66.57 -7.42 -0.23
N SER A 174 66.78 -8.56 0.40
CA SER A 174 66.71 -9.89 -0.24
C SER A 174 65.46 -10.68 0.09
N LEU A 175 64.52 -10.09 0.87
CA LEU A 175 63.34 -10.80 1.40
C LEU A 175 62.46 -11.40 0.30
N PHE A 176 62.21 -10.70 -0.80
CA PHE A 176 61.32 -11.11 -1.89
C PHE A 176 62.07 -11.67 -3.10
N THR A 177 63.27 -12.22 -2.91
CA THR A 177 64.02 -12.87 -3.99
C THR A 177 63.61 -14.35 -4.12
N THR A 178 63.63 -14.86 -5.37
CA THR A 178 63.32 -16.28 -5.65
C THR A 178 64.27 -17.27 -4.97
N LYS A 179 65.48 -16.82 -4.58
CA LYS A 179 66.48 -17.64 -3.84
C LYS A 179 66.05 -17.89 -2.39
N ASN A 180 65.28 -16.99 -1.81
CA ASN A 180 64.81 -17.04 -0.42
C ASN A 180 63.36 -17.49 -0.28
N MET A 181 62.72 -17.93 -1.38
CA MET A 181 61.36 -18.42 -1.44
C MET A 181 61.33 -19.93 -1.20
N LEU A 182 60.62 -20.34 -0.16
CA LEU A 182 60.33 -21.73 0.15
C LEU A 182 58.88 -21.99 -0.24
N LEU A 183 58.65 -22.84 -1.25
CA LEU A 183 57.31 -23.27 -1.66
C LEU A 183 57.01 -24.59 -0.95
N GLY A 184 55.94 -24.59 -0.18
CA GLY A 184 55.40 -25.78 0.47
C GLY A 184 54.03 -26.14 -0.12
N LEU A 185 53.88 -27.39 -0.58
CA LEU A 185 52.63 -28.00 -0.95
C LEU A 185 52.37 -29.17 0.01
N GLY A 186 51.29 -29.10 0.74
CA GLY A 186 50.84 -30.19 1.62
C GLY A 186 49.41 -30.58 1.30
N GLY A 187 49.08 -31.88 1.36
CA GLY A 187 47.75 -32.40 1.19
C GLY A 187 47.37 -33.31 2.35
N GLY A 188 46.13 -33.19 2.85
CA GLY A 188 45.58 -34.07 3.88
C GLY A 188 44.23 -34.60 3.49
N LEU A 189 43.99 -35.92 3.73
CA LEU A 189 42.71 -36.57 3.61
C LEU A 189 42.12 -36.74 4.98
N MET A 190 40.95 -36.10 5.28
CA MET A 190 40.23 -36.24 6.52
C MET A 190 38.89 -36.93 6.28
N THR A 191 38.64 -38.04 6.94
CA THR A 191 37.37 -38.77 6.88
C THR A 191 36.73 -38.78 8.27
N PRO A 192 35.51 -38.24 8.43
CA PRO A 192 34.81 -38.30 9.70
C PRO A 192 34.33 -39.76 9.96
N LEU A 193 35.02 -40.48 10.87
CA LEU A 193 34.65 -41.87 11.24
C LEU A 193 33.53 -41.92 12.27
N PHE A 194 33.54 -41.00 13.23
CA PHE A 194 32.53 -40.91 14.27
C PHE A 194 32.42 -39.48 14.79
N GLN A 195 31.21 -38.92 14.74
CA GLN A 195 30.89 -37.56 15.20
C GLN A 195 29.64 -37.55 16.14
N GLY A 196 29.42 -38.62 16.90
CA GLY A 196 28.31 -38.70 17.87
C GLY A 196 26.93 -38.46 17.26
N GLY A 197 26.73 -38.81 15.97
CA GLY A 197 25.46 -38.63 15.27
C GLY A 197 25.16 -37.20 14.73
N SER A 198 26.08 -36.25 14.91
CA SER A 198 25.89 -34.84 14.50
C SER A 198 25.64 -34.70 12.99
N LEU A 199 26.34 -35.42 12.10
CA LEU A 199 26.13 -35.42 10.67
C LEU A 199 24.73 -35.88 10.27
N ILE A 200 24.22 -36.93 10.92
CA ILE A 200 22.87 -37.46 10.71
C ILE A 200 21.84 -36.41 11.14
N ALA A 201 22.04 -35.81 12.33
CA ALA A 201 21.16 -34.75 12.83
C ALA A 201 21.17 -33.52 11.94
N ASN A 202 22.35 -33.07 11.45
CA ASN A 202 22.48 -31.97 10.51
C ASN A 202 21.75 -32.25 9.17
N LEU A 203 21.93 -33.45 8.61
CA LEU A 203 21.23 -33.85 7.38
C LEU A 203 19.69 -33.85 7.59
N ARG A 204 19.20 -34.36 8.74
CA ARG A 204 17.75 -34.31 9.06
C ARG A 204 17.25 -32.89 9.20
N LEU A 205 18.01 -32.01 9.87
CA LEU A 205 17.70 -30.59 9.98
C LEU A 205 17.61 -29.93 8.62
N LYS A 206 18.59 -30.14 7.72
CA LYS A 206 18.60 -29.55 6.36
C LYS A 206 17.43 -30.04 5.53
N LYS A 207 17.05 -31.31 5.62
CA LYS A 207 15.86 -31.85 4.94
C LYS A 207 14.58 -31.23 5.47
N ALA A 208 14.37 -31.15 6.78
CA ALA A 208 13.20 -30.50 7.38
C ALA A 208 13.12 -29.02 7.01
N THR A 209 14.27 -28.34 6.98
CA THR A 209 14.35 -26.93 6.52
C THR A 209 13.95 -26.79 5.05
N TYR A 210 14.39 -27.70 4.17
CA TYR A 210 13.98 -27.71 2.76
C TYR A 210 12.48 -27.91 2.63
N GLU A 211 11.88 -28.86 3.33
CA GLU A 211 10.43 -29.10 3.31
C GLU A 211 9.66 -27.86 3.78
N ARG A 212 10.09 -27.20 4.86
CA ARG A 212 9.49 -25.96 5.34
C ARG A 212 9.55 -24.84 4.29
N ILE A 213 10.73 -24.62 3.68
CA ILE A 213 10.91 -23.60 2.65
C ILE A 213 10.06 -23.91 1.41
N LEU A 214 9.89 -25.17 1.07
CA LEU A 214 9.01 -25.60 -0.02
C LEU A 214 7.54 -25.25 0.26
N GLN A 215 7.09 -25.44 1.52
CA GLN A 215 5.73 -25.03 1.91
C GLN A 215 5.58 -23.49 1.93
N ASP A 216 6.60 -22.76 2.36
CA ASP A 216 6.62 -21.29 2.29
C ASP A 216 6.52 -20.80 0.83
N TYR A 217 7.19 -21.47 -0.11
CA TYR A 217 7.06 -21.19 -1.55
C TYR A 217 5.62 -21.42 -2.06
N TYR A 218 5.00 -22.56 -1.72
CA TYR A 218 3.60 -22.82 -2.11
C TYR A 218 2.65 -21.76 -1.53
N LYS A 219 2.85 -21.37 -0.27
CA LYS A 219 2.08 -20.31 0.36
C LYS A 219 2.25 -18.99 -0.37
N THR A 220 3.47 -18.59 -0.70
CA THR A 220 3.76 -17.35 -1.44
C THR A 220 3.04 -17.35 -2.79
N ASN A 221 3.07 -18.47 -3.50
CA ASN A 221 2.38 -18.61 -4.79
C ASN A 221 0.85 -18.43 -4.65
N LEU A 222 0.23 -19.14 -3.71
CA LEU A 222 -1.21 -19.02 -3.46
C LEU A 222 -1.62 -17.60 -3.03
N THR A 223 -0.80 -16.96 -2.18
CA THR A 223 -1.03 -15.57 -1.78
C THR A 223 -0.92 -14.62 -2.96
N ALA A 224 0.07 -14.81 -3.84
CA ALA A 224 0.23 -13.98 -5.04
C ALA A 224 -0.99 -14.12 -5.99
N ILE A 225 -1.50 -15.33 -6.18
CA ILE A 225 -2.71 -15.58 -6.98
C ILE A 225 -3.92 -14.89 -6.34
N GLN A 226 -4.07 -15.01 -5.03
CA GLN A 226 -5.15 -14.36 -4.28
C GLN A 226 -5.08 -12.84 -4.45
N GLU A 227 -3.94 -12.21 -4.21
CA GLU A 227 -3.77 -10.75 -4.31
C GLU A 227 -4.13 -10.22 -5.70
N VAL A 228 -3.74 -10.92 -6.77
CA VAL A 228 -4.08 -10.53 -8.15
C VAL A 228 -5.59 -10.65 -8.38
N ASN A 229 -6.21 -11.76 -7.96
CA ASN A 229 -7.65 -11.96 -8.13
C ASN A 229 -8.45 -10.93 -7.32
N ASP A 230 -8.07 -10.68 -6.07
CA ASP A 230 -8.73 -9.71 -5.20
C ASP A 230 -8.63 -8.30 -5.81
N ALA A 231 -7.46 -7.90 -6.32
CA ALA A 231 -7.25 -6.60 -6.97
C ALA A 231 -8.07 -6.46 -8.27
N LEU A 232 -8.21 -7.54 -9.06
CA LEU A 232 -9.04 -7.55 -10.27
C LEU A 232 -10.53 -7.41 -9.92
N VAL A 233 -11.01 -8.16 -8.92
CA VAL A 233 -12.39 -8.09 -8.47
C VAL A 233 -12.71 -6.70 -7.90
N ALA A 234 -11.84 -6.15 -7.04
CA ALA A 234 -11.98 -4.80 -6.52
C ALA A 234 -12.07 -3.77 -7.65
N SER A 235 -11.07 -3.75 -8.55
CA SER A 235 -11.05 -2.81 -9.68
C SER A 235 -12.30 -2.88 -10.56
N LYS A 236 -12.88 -4.06 -10.76
CA LYS A 236 -14.10 -4.24 -11.54
C LYS A 236 -15.33 -3.74 -10.80
N LEU A 237 -15.54 -4.22 -9.56
CA LEU A 237 -16.75 -3.94 -8.81
C LEU A 237 -16.81 -2.50 -8.31
N ASP A 238 -15.67 -1.92 -7.91
CA ASP A 238 -15.63 -0.52 -7.48
C ASP A 238 -15.80 0.45 -8.65
N LYS A 239 -15.38 0.08 -9.86
CA LYS A 239 -15.74 0.81 -11.08
C LYS A 239 -17.25 0.77 -11.34
N GLU A 240 -17.91 -0.38 -11.21
CA GLU A 240 -19.36 -0.51 -11.33
C GLU A 240 -20.07 0.33 -10.25
N LYS A 241 -19.62 0.26 -9.01
CA LYS A 241 -20.12 1.05 -7.88
C LYS A 241 -19.96 2.56 -8.14
N MET A 242 -18.80 3.00 -8.65
CA MET A 242 -18.58 4.40 -9.04
C MET A 242 -19.58 4.88 -10.09
N LEU A 243 -19.91 4.05 -11.09
CA LEU A 243 -20.92 4.38 -12.10
C LEU A 243 -22.30 4.58 -11.48
N GLN A 244 -22.71 3.71 -10.54
CA GLN A 244 -24.00 3.85 -9.86
C GLN A 244 -24.02 5.06 -8.92
N THR A 245 -22.95 5.29 -8.17
CA THR A 245 -22.81 6.46 -7.29
C THR A 245 -22.85 7.77 -8.09
N THR A 246 -22.21 7.80 -9.26
CA THR A 246 -22.27 8.96 -10.17
C THR A 246 -23.68 9.19 -10.72
N LYS A 247 -24.43 8.13 -11.04
CA LYS A 247 -25.84 8.26 -11.42
C LYS A 247 -26.68 8.85 -10.28
N GLN A 248 -26.48 8.34 -9.06
CA GLN A 248 -27.17 8.86 -7.88
C GLN A 248 -26.85 10.34 -7.65
N TYR A 249 -25.56 10.75 -7.77
CA TYR A 249 -25.18 12.16 -7.70
C TYR A 249 -25.91 13.01 -8.73
N ASN A 250 -26.03 12.55 -9.97
CA ASN A 250 -26.72 13.29 -11.02
C ASN A 250 -28.24 13.42 -10.73
N LEU A 251 -28.85 12.41 -10.12
CA LEU A 251 -30.24 12.47 -9.68
C LEU A 251 -30.42 13.48 -8.53
N GLU A 252 -29.61 13.42 -7.49
CA GLU A 252 -29.62 14.38 -6.38
C GLU A 252 -29.37 15.82 -6.86
N LYS A 253 -28.45 16.00 -7.81
CA LYS A 253 -28.17 17.30 -8.42
C LYS A 253 -29.38 17.83 -9.17
N SER A 254 -30.09 16.98 -9.88
CA SER A 254 -31.33 17.34 -10.60
C SER A 254 -32.46 17.67 -9.62
N ASP A 255 -32.57 16.89 -8.55
CA ASP A 255 -33.57 17.11 -7.49
C ASP A 255 -33.32 18.43 -6.75
N TYR A 256 -32.05 18.69 -6.38
CA TYR A 256 -31.68 19.99 -5.80
C TYR A 256 -32.07 21.15 -6.70
N LYS A 257 -31.72 21.12 -8.01
CA LYS A 257 -32.07 22.16 -8.95
C LYS A 257 -33.58 22.37 -9.10
N TYR A 258 -34.36 21.28 -9.14
CA TYR A 258 -35.82 21.34 -9.20
C TYR A 258 -36.39 22.02 -7.95
N ASN A 259 -35.87 21.70 -6.78
CA ASN A 259 -36.34 22.27 -5.53
C ASN A 259 -35.82 23.73 -5.34
N GLU A 260 -34.65 24.08 -5.88
CA GLU A 260 -34.17 25.48 -5.96
C GLU A 260 -35.16 26.36 -6.74
N HIS A 261 -35.68 25.92 -7.90
CA HIS A 261 -36.73 26.63 -8.63
C HIS A 261 -38.03 26.72 -7.84
N LYS A 262 -38.43 25.70 -7.09
CA LYS A 262 -39.63 25.74 -6.22
C LYS A 262 -39.47 26.76 -5.09
N TYR A 263 -38.29 26.85 -4.52
CA TYR A 263 -37.99 27.85 -3.51
C TYR A 263 -38.07 29.28 -4.09
N ASP A 264 -37.52 29.51 -5.28
CA ASP A 264 -37.63 30.79 -5.99
C ASP A 264 -39.07 31.19 -6.27
N GLN A 265 -39.97 30.19 -6.48
CA GLN A 265 -41.40 30.38 -6.65
C GLN A 265 -42.14 30.49 -5.31
N GLY A 266 -41.46 30.38 -4.18
CA GLY A 266 -42.08 30.45 -2.85
C GLY A 266 -42.93 29.24 -2.47
N THR A 267 -42.77 28.08 -3.18
CA THR A 267 -43.60 26.87 -2.95
C THR A 267 -43.04 25.90 -1.93
N ILE A 268 -41.75 26.04 -1.57
CA ILE A 268 -41.11 25.32 -0.47
C ILE A 268 -40.40 26.28 0.46
N SER A 269 -40.13 25.85 1.70
CA SER A 269 -39.39 26.64 2.67
C SER A 269 -37.90 26.64 2.41
N LYS A 270 -37.19 27.63 2.97
CA LYS A 270 -35.70 27.64 2.96
C LYS A 270 -35.13 26.41 3.65
N LEU A 271 -35.76 25.92 4.68
CA LEU A 271 -35.35 24.74 5.40
C LEU A 271 -35.36 23.51 4.52
N ASP A 272 -36.45 23.34 3.73
CA ASP A 272 -36.55 22.22 2.78
C ASP A 272 -35.45 22.29 1.72
N LEU A 273 -35.18 23.47 1.13
CA LEU A 273 -34.12 23.66 0.16
C LEU A 273 -32.74 23.30 0.73
N ILE A 274 -32.45 23.75 1.95
CA ILE A 274 -31.19 23.46 2.63
C ILE A 274 -31.02 21.95 2.86
N GLN A 275 -32.10 21.21 3.15
CA GLN A 275 -32.04 19.75 3.27
C GLN A 275 -31.64 19.06 1.96
N TYR A 276 -32.17 19.51 0.81
CA TYR A 276 -31.77 19.01 -0.51
C TYR A 276 -30.30 19.33 -0.82
N GLN A 277 -29.82 20.50 -0.39
CA GLN A 277 -28.43 20.88 -0.54
C GLN A 277 -27.50 19.99 0.32
N GLU A 278 -27.87 19.68 1.57
CA GLU A 278 -27.09 18.76 2.43
C GLU A 278 -27.04 17.35 1.84
N ASN A 279 -28.17 16.86 1.29
CA ASN A 279 -28.21 15.58 0.60
C ASN A 279 -27.23 15.55 -0.59
N LEU A 280 -27.23 16.60 -1.43
CA LEU A 280 -26.32 16.71 -2.56
C LEU A 280 -24.85 16.71 -2.12
N LEU A 281 -24.48 17.45 -1.08
CA LEU A 281 -23.10 17.44 -0.55
C LEU A 281 -22.71 16.08 0.03
N THR A 282 -23.67 15.37 0.63
CA THR A 282 -23.44 14.04 1.18
C THR A 282 -23.12 13.02 0.09
N ILE A 283 -23.88 13.04 -1.01
CA ILE A 283 -23.59 12.14 -2.14
C ILE A 283 -22.32 12.56 -2.90
N GLU A 284 -21.98 13.85 -2.95
CA GLU A 284 -20.72 14.33 -3.52
C GLU A 284 -19.50 13.80 -2.74
N LYS A 285 -19.58 13.74 -1.41
CA LYS A 285 -18.56 13.09 -0.57
C LYS A 285 -18.40 11.61 -0.95
N LEU A 286 -19.51 10.91 -1.17
CA LEU A 286 -19.46 9.50 -1.55
C LEU A 286 -18.83 9.29 -2.93
N VAL A 287 -19.12 10.18 -3.92
CA VAL A 287 -18.45 10.16 -5.24
C VAL A 287 -16.95 10.39 -5.12
N ALA A 288 -16.54 11.36 -4.30
CA ALA A 288 -15.11 11.64 -4.08
C ALA A 288 -14.38 10.43 -3.50
N GLN A 289 -14.97 9.81 -2.46
CA GLN A 289 -14.42 8.59 -1.86
C GLN A 289 -14.32 7.46 -2.87
N GLN A 290 -15.39 7.21 -3.65
CA GLN A 290 -15.42 6.13 -4.63
C GLN A 290 -14.40 6.34 -5.76
N LYS A 291 -14.17 7.60 -6.17
CA LYS A 291 -13.13 7.95 -7.14
C LYS A 291 -11.74 7.55 -6.62
N VAL A 292 -11.45 7.82 -5.35
CA VAL A 292 -10.17 7.47 -4.74
C VAL A 292 -10.05 5.96 -4.50
N GLU A 293 -11.13 5.26 -4.14
CA GLU A 293 -11.15 3.79 -4.06
C GLU A 293 -10.71 3.18 -5.41
N CYS A 294 -11.29 3.60 -6.52
CA CYS A 294 -10.86 3.13 -7.85
C CYS A 294 -9.38 3.42 -8.18
N MET A 295 -8.84 4.57 -7.73
CA MET A 295 -7.42 4.91 -7.94
C MET A 295 -6.49 4.03 -7.09
N THR A 296 -6.88 3.74 -5.84
CA THR A 296 -6.11 2.87 -4.95
C THR A 296 -6.17 1.40 -5.38
N ASP A 297 -7.28 0.96 -5.99
CA ASP A 297 -7.38 -0.37 -6.60
C ASP A 297 -6.39 -0.54 -7.76
N ALA A 298 -6.24 0.49 -8.59
CA ALA A 298 -5.24 0.49 -9.65
C ALA A 298 -3.81 0.35 -9.12
N ILE A 299 -3.50 1.02 -8.01
CA ILE A 299 -2.20 0.89 -7.33
C ILE A 299 -2.06 -0.52 -6.73
N SER A 300 -3.12 -1.06 -6.15
CA SER A 300 -3.14 -2.41 -5.60
C SER A 300 -2.91 -3.47 -6.68
N LEU A 301 -3.52 -3.29 -7.86
CA LEU A 301 -3.30 -4.15 -9.02
C LEU A 301 -1.86 -4.07 -9.52
N TYR A 302 -1.29 -2.86 -9.62
CA TYR A 302 0.12 -2.65 -9.95
C TYR A 302 1.05 -3.38 -8.95
N LYS A 303 0.79 -3.25 -7.66
CA LYS A 303 1.55 -3.94 -6.60
C LYS A 303 1.41 -5.46 -6.72
N ALA A 304 0.18 -5.96 -6.90
CA ALA A 304 -0.12 -7.39 -6.99
C ALA A 304 0.52 -8.06 -8.21
N THR A 305 0.68 -7.34 -9.31
CA THR A 305 1.32 -7.86 -10.53
C THR A 305 2.84 -7.74 -10.51
N GLY A 306 3.42 -6.95 -9.60
CA GLY A 306 4.87 -6.71 -9.55
C GLY A 306 5.42 -6.00 -10.79
N SER A 307 4.56 -5.40 -11.60
CA SER A 307 4.87 -4.82 -12.91
C SER A 307 5.09 -3.31 -12.82
N LYS A 308 5.75 -2.77 -13.85
CA LYS A 308 5.80 -1.31 -14.06
C LYS A 308 4.45 -0.83 -14.61
N PRO A 309 3.98 0.39 -14.23
CA PRO A 309 2.65 0.87 -14.63
C PRO A 309 2.43 1.00 -16.15
N TYR A 310 3.49 0.97 -16.96
CA TYR A 310 3.45 1.18 -18.41
C TYR A 310 3.35 -0.11 -19.23
N ASP A 311 3.44 -1.29 -18.62
CA ASP A 311 3.47 -2.56 -19.37
C ASP A 311 2.08 -3.05 -19.82
N TYR A 312 0.99 -2.33 -19.45
CA TYR A 312 -0.41 -2.71 -19.74
C TYR A 312 -1.15 -1.76 -20.69
N VAL A 313 -0.50 -0.75 -21.24
CA VAL A 313 -1.13 0.27 -22.12
C VAL A 313 -0.81 0.04 -23.60
N ASN A 314 -0.40 -1.18 -23.99
CA ASN A 314 -0.25 -1.56 -25.40
C ASN A 314 -1.25 -2.64 -25.78
#